data_3de388f38c3f76fc217764f750011727
#
_entry.id   3de388f38c3f76fc217764f750011727
#
_cell.length_a   1.000
_cell.length_b   1.000
_cell.length_c   1.000
_cell.angle_alpha   90.00
_cell.angle_beta   90.00
_cell.angle_gamma   90.00
#
_symmetry.space_group_name_H-M   'P 1'
#
loop_
_entity.id
_entity.type
_entity.pdbx_description
1 polymer ?
#
loop_
_entity_poly.entity_id
_entity_poly.type
_entity_poly.pdbx_seq_one_letter_code
_entity_poly.pdbx_strand_id
1 'polypeptide(L)'
;MVQNLKSFDFTYNRNEYKYHLMNLELNSIGLNKKPSDTKVIVAMSGGVDSSTVAGLMKMQGYNVTGITLKLYNDSKEVVKSKVCCSGQDVIDAKRVAHKLDIDHKILYYQDKFKQGVIDNFVDSYLKGETPIPCVQCNQTVKFKDLFDFAKDLKADALITGHYVKNITINEKNNMYRAIDENRDQSYFLFNTTREQLNYLRFPLGGMLKKETRDI
;
A
#
# COMPACT_ATOMS: atom_id res chain seq x y z
N MET A 1 15.87 -16.94 15.31
CA MET A 1 16.04 -16.04 14.15
C MET A 1 15.00 -14.90 14.09
N VAL A 2 14.21 -14.70 15.15
CA VAL A 2 13.10 -13.70 15.22
C VAL A 2 13.50 -12.43 16.00
N GLN A 3 14.68 -12.41 16.64
CA GLN A 3 15.07 -11.30 17.54
C GLN A 3 15.55 -10.02 16.85
N ASN A 4 15.89 -10.04 15.56
CA ASN A 4 16.44 -8.86 14.86
C ASN A 4 15.44 -8.02 14.04
N LEU A 5 14.16 -8.45 13.97
CA LEU A 5 13.16 -7.72 13.17
C LEU A 5 12.47 -6.58 13.93
N LYS A 6 12.69 -6.47 15.25
CA LYS A 6 12.09 -5.40 16.08
C LYS A 6 12.66 -3.99 15.83
N SER A 7 13.73 -3.86 15.05
CA SER A 7 14.42 -2.58 14.79
C SER A 7 14.37 -2.11 13.34
N PHE A 8 13.49 -2.64 12.51
CA PHE A 8 13.27 -2.08 11.18
C PHE A 8 12.61 -0.71 11.30
N ASP A 9 13.45 0.32 11.33
CA ASP A 9 13.02 1.71 11.34
C ASP A 9 12.82 2.14 9.87
N PHE A 10 11.58 2.22 9.43
CA PHE A 10 11.21 2.67 8.08
C PHE A 10 11.41 4.17 7.87
N THR A 11 11.78 4.90 8.93
CA THR A 11 12.20 6.30 8.84
C THR A 11 13.67 6.33 8.45
N TYR A 12 13.92 6.46 7.16
CA TYR A 12 15.27 6.51 6.60
C TYR A 12 16.04 7.75 7.09
N ASN A 13 17.24 7.48 7.65
CA ASN A 13 18.33 8.42 7.93
C ASN A 13 18.20 9.34 9.15
N ARG A 14 18.46 8.78 10.35
CA ARG A 14 18.64 9.54 11.60
C ARG A 14 19.79 10.56 11.57
N ASN A 15 20.72 10.51 10.63
CA ASN A 15 21.94 11.33 10.68
C ASN A 15 21.84 12.70 10.01
N GLU A 16 20.83 12.99 9.20
CA GLU A 16 20.69 14.30 8.55
C GLU A 16 19.70 15.26 9.24
N TYR A 17 18.88 14.78 10.19
CA TYR A 17 17.82 15.60 10.82
C TYR A 17 17.97 15.76 12.33
N LYS A 18 19.21 15.90 12.84
CA LYS A 18 19.49 16.07 14.27
C LYS A 18 19.13 17.47 14.83
N TYR A 19 18.59 18.34 14.04
CA TYR A 19 18.22 19.69 14.45
C TYR A 19 16.75 19.97 14.15
N HIS A 20 15.83 19.66 15.01
CA HIS A 20 14.53 20.31 15.22
C HIS A 20 13.34 19.40 15.57
N LEU A 21 13.53 18.26 16.21
CA LEU A 21 12.38 17.58 16.82
C LEU A 21 12.62 17.45 18.32
N MET A 22 12.11 18.43 19.06
CA MET A 22 11.85 18.30 20.50
C MET A 22 10.93 17.08 20.71
N ASN A 23 11.47 16.02 21.30
CA ASN A 23 10.76 14.98 22.08
C ASN A 23 9.43 14.40 21.57
N LEU A 24 9.23 14.23 20.26
CA LEU A 24 8.13 13.43 19.73
C LEU A 24 8.66 12.04 19.40
N GLU A 25 8.33 11.03 20.19
CA GLU A 25 8.60 9.63 19.87
C GLU A 25 7.66 9.20 18.74
N LEU A 26 8.11 9.35 17.49
CA LEU A 26 7.37 8.88 16.32
C LEU A 26 7.48 7.37 16.24
N ASN A 27 6.36 6.70 15.92
CA ASN A 27 6.37 5.28 15.59
C ASN A 27 7.01 5.01 14.22
N SER A 28 7.18 3.74 13.83
CA SER A 28 7.88 3.34 12.60
C SER A 28 7.25 3.85 11.30
N ILE A 29 6.00 4.32 11.33
CA ILE A 29 5.32 4.95 10.19
C ILE A 29 5.23 6.48 10.30
N GLY A 30 5.96 7.06 11.25
CA GLY A 30 6.10 8.52 11.39
C GLY A 30 4.92 9.23 12.05
N LEU A 31 4.13 8.53 12.89
CA LEU A 31 3.03 9.12 13.65
C LEU A 31 3.40 9.22 15.13
N ASN A 32 3.01 10.34 15.77
CA ASN A 32 3.17 10.54 17.22
C ASN A 32 2.07 9.80 17.99
N LYS A 33 2.13 8.46 17.96
CA LYS A 33 1.14 7.58 18.54
C LYS A 33 1.76 6.20 18.79
N LYS A 34 1.42 5.53 19.88
CA LYS A 34 1.90 4.15 20.10
C LYS A 34 1.40 3.22 19.01
N PRO A 35 2.18 2.24 18.57
CA PRO A 35 1.72 1.27 17.56
C PRO A 35 0.39 0.60 17.95
N SER A 36 0.22 0.17 19.20
CA SER A 36 -1.02 -0.44 19.72
C SER A 36 -2.26 0.44 19.57
N ASP A 37 -2.09 1.74 19.63
CA ASP A 37 -3.16 2.72 19.54
C ASP A 37 -3.35 3.22 18.10
N THR A 38 -2.41 2.89 17.21
CA THR A 38 -2.42 3.30 15.81
C THR A 38 -3.17 2.28 14.96
N LYS A 39 -4.30 2.70 14.40
CA LYS A 39 -5.11 1.88 13.49
C LYS A 39 -4.64 2.06 12.06
N VAL A 40 -4.22 0.99 11.43
CA VAL A 40 -3.74 1.01 10.04
C VAL A 40 -4.57 0.11 9.13
N ILE A 41 -4.85 0.60 7.94
CA ILE A 41 -5.43 -0.19 6.87
C ILE A 41 -4.30 -0.64 5.95
N VAL A 42 -4.22 -1.93 5.67
CA VAL A 42 -3.26 -2.49 4.71
C VAL A 42 -3.98 -2.93 3.45
N ALA A 43 -3.63 -2.33 2.31
CA ALA A 43 -4.12 -2.75 1.01
C ALA A 43 -3.47 -4.08 0.61
N MET A 44 -4.23 -5.17 0.63
CA MET A 44 -3.78 -6.53 0.37
C MET A 44 -4.23 -6.99 -1.01
N SER A 45 -3.27 -7.29 -1.89
CA SER A 45 -3.53 -7.83 -3.23
C SER A 45 -3.35 -9.33 -3.35
N GLY A 46 -3.09 -10.05 -2.24
CA GLY A 46 -2.74 -11.46 -2.25
C GLY A 46 -1.29 -11.77 -2.63
N GLY A 47 -0.55 -10.80 -3.17
CA GLY A 47 0.85 -10.94 -3.51
C GLY A 47 1.80 -10.83 -2.31
N VAL A 48 3.05 -11.29 -2.49
CA VAL A 48 4.10 -11.29 -1.47
C VAL A 48 4.28 -9.93 -0.82
N ASP A 49 4.37 -8.86 -1.60
CA ASP A 49 4.67 -7.52 -1.10
C ASP A 49 3.63 -7.01 -0.10
N SER A 50 2.36 -7.11 -0.47
CA SER A 50 1.26 -6.67 0.42
C SER A 50 1.12 -7.57 1.65
N SER A 51 1.42 -8.86 1.51
CA SER A 51 1.42 -9.83 2.62
C SER A 51 2.54 -9.54 3.62
N THR A 52 3.75 -9.28 3.13
CA THR A 52 4.89 -8.87 3.96
C THR A 52 4.58 -7.59 4.72
N VAL A 53 3.99 -6.59 4.05
CA VAL A 53 3.59 -5.33 4.71
C VAL A 53 2.59 -5.58 5.84
N ALA A 54 1.58 -6.41 5.62
CA ALA A 54 0.61 -6.77 6.65
C ALA A 54 1.29 -7.45 7.85
N GLY A 55 2.21 -8.39 7.57
CA GLY A 55 3.02 -9.07 8.61
C GLY A 55 3.88 -8.09 9.40
N LEU A 56 4.60 -7.19 8.73
CA LEU A 56 5.44 -6.18 9.36
C LEU A 56 4.63 -5.26 10.29
N MET A 57 3.47 -4.78 9.84
CA MET A 57 2.62 -3.93 10.67
C MET A 57 2.12 -4.69 11.90
N LYS A 58 1.65 -5.92 11.74
CA LYS A 58 1.21 -6.76 12.87
C LYS A 58 2.34 -7.04 13.86
N MET A 59 3.54 -7.40 13.36
CA MET A 59 4.71 -7.68 14.20
C MET A 59 5.19 -6.45 14.99
N GLN A 60 5.01 -5.26 14.45
CA GLN A 60 5.33 -4.00 15.12
C GLN A 60 4.23 -3.56 16.12
N GLY A 61 3.16 -4.34 16.26
CA GLY A 61 2.12 -4.12 17.24
C GLY A 61 1.03 -3.13 16.84
N TYR A 62 0.90 -2.81 15.54
CA TYR A 62 -0.19 -1.95 15.05
C TYR A 62 -1.54 -2.66 15.08
N ASN A 63 -2.61 -1.88 15.22
CA ASN A 63 -3.97 -2.36 15.02
C ASN A 63 -4.27 -2.44 13.51
N VAL A 64 -4.11 -3.63 12.94
CA VAL A 64 -4.13 -3.85 11.47
C VAL A 64 -5.47 -4.36 11.01
N THR A 65 -6.03 -3.74 9.97
CA THR A 65 -7.13 -4.29 9.17
C THR A 65 -6.68 -4.41 7.72
N GLY A 66 -6.72 -5.62 7.17
CA GLY A 66 -6.44 -5.88 5.75
C GLY A 66 -7.66 -5.54 4.88
N ILE A 67 -7.42 -4.98 3.70
CA ILE A 67 -8.48 -4.73 2.70
C ILE A 67 -8.03 -5.24 1.34
N THR A 68 -8.88 -6.02 0.70
CA THR A 68 -8.69 -6.45 -0.69
C THR A 68 -9.79 -5.89 -1.58
N LEU A 69 -9.40 -5.26 -2.69
CA LEU A 69 -10.34 -4.87 -3.73
C LEU A 69 -10.57 -6.05 -4.68
N LYS A 70 -11.81 -6.46 -4.88
CA LYS A 70 -12.18 -7.40 -5.92
C LYS A 70 -12.58 -6.60 -7.16
N LEU A 71 -11.72 -6.62 -8.20
CA LEU A 71 -11.84 -5.78 -9.39
C LEU A 71 -12.47 -6.51 -10.58
N TYR A 72 -12.51 -7.86 -10.54
CA TYR A 72 -13.03 -8.68 -11.63
C TYR A 72 -14.11 -9.64 -11.13
N ASN A 73 -15.02 -10.01 -12.03
CA ASN A 73 -15.95 -11.09 -11.80
C ASN A 73 -15.24 -12.46 -11.95
N ASP A 74 -15.72 -13.47 -11.25
CA ASP A 74 -15.15 -14.82 -11.26
C ASP A 74 -15.49 -15.54 -12.58
N SER A 75 -14.94 -15.11 -13.72
CA SER A 75 -15.01 -15.88 -14.96
C SER A 75 -13.84 -16.87 -15.03
N LYS A 76 -14.07 -18.03 -15.68
CA LYS A 76 -13.02 -19.07 -15.86
C LYS A 76 -11.78 -18.55 -16.58
N GLU A 77 -11.92 -17.52 -17.41
CA GLU A 77 -10.84 -16.88 -18.15
C GLU A 77 -9.99 -15.97 -17.28
N VAL A 78 -10.62 -15.22 -16.36
CA VAL A 78 -9.93 -14.33 -15.40
C VAL A 78 -9.16 -15.15 -14.36
N VAL A 79 -9.68 -16.28 -13.91
CA VAL A 79 -9.01 -17.15 -12.93
C VAL A 79 -7.70 -17.75 -13.48
N LYS A 80 -7.59 -17.95 -14.82
CA LYS A 80 -6.38 -18.46 -15.48
C LYS A 80 -5.36 -17.37 -15.83
N SER A 81 -5.76 -16.11 -15.84
CA SER A 81 -4.87 -14.99 -16.17
C SER A 81 -4.19 -14.44 -14.89
N LYS A 82 -2.91 -14.08 -15.00
CA LYS A 82 -2.17 -13.39 -13.92
C LYS A 82 -2.60 -11.91 -13.81
N VAL A 83 -3.90 -11.66 -13.64
CA VAL A 83 -4.46 -10.31 -13.52
C VAL A 83 -4.47 -9.92 -12.06
N CYS A 84 -4.05 -8.69 -11.75
CA CYS A 84 -4.07 -8.14 -10.39
C CYS A 84 -5.47 -8.21 -9.76
N CYS A 85 -5.57 -8.59 -8.48
CA CYS A 85 -6.82 -8.65 -7.71
C CYS A 85 -7.85 -9.64 -8.30
N SER A 86 -7.37 -10.76 -8.83
CA SER A 86 -8.18 -11.90 -9.29
C SER A 86 -8.87 -12.61 -8.09
N GLY A 87 -9.78 -13.54 -8.39
CA GLY A 87 -10.43 -14.36 -7.35
C GLY A 87 -9.42 -15.14 -6.50
N GLN A 88 -8.33 -15.65 -7.11
CA GLN A 88 -7.25 -16.33 -6.39
C GLN A 88 -6.51 -15.38 -5.44
N ASP A 89 -6.21 -14.17 -5.86
CA ASP A 89 -5.55 -13.15 -5.03
C ASP A 89 -6.37 -12.81 -3.77
N VAL A 90 -7.70 -12.76 -3.90
CA VAL A 90 -8.61 -12.56 -2.76
C VAL A 90 -8.52 -13.73 -1.77
N ILE A 91 -8.44 -14.98 -2.26
CA ILE A 91 -8.30 -16.16 -1.42
C ILE A 91 -6.95 -16.13 -0.69
N ASP A 92 -5.88 -15.79 -1.39
CA ASP A 92 -4.53 -15.72 -0.82
C ASP A 92 -4.42 -14.61 0.23
N ALA A 93 -4.99 -13.43 -0.04
CA ALA A 93 -5.07 -12.35 0.95
C ALA A 93 -5.85 -12.77 2.21
N LYS A 94 -6.97 -13.47 2.06
CA LYS A 94 -7.73 -14.03 3.19
C LYS A 94 -6.90 -15.01 4.02
N ARG A 95 -6.17 -15.91 3.37
CA ARG A 95 -5.31 -16.90 4.05
C ARG A 95 -4.21 -16.21 4.86
N VAL A 96 -3.57 -15.19 4.29
CA VAL A 96 -2.55 -14.40 4.97
C VAL A 96 -3.15 -13.67 6.16
N ALA A 97 -4.28 -12.98 5.98
CA ALA A 97 -4.95 -12.26 7.06
C ALA A 97 -5.33 -13.19 8.23
N HIS A 98 -5.86 -14.38 7.92
CA HIS A 98 -6.17 -15.40 8.92
C HIS A 98 -4.91 -15.88 9.67
N LYS A 99 -3.79 -16.14 8.94
CA LYS A 99 -2.53 -16.54 9.58
C LYS A 99 -1.93 -15.46 10.47
N LEU A 100 -2.13 -14.20 10.13
CA LEU A 100 -1.65 -13.05 10.90
C LEU A 100 -2.60 -12.68 12.04
N ASP A 101 -3.76 -13.32 12.13
CA ASP A 101 -4.81 -12.97 13.09
C ASP A 101 -5.14 -11.47 13.02
N ILE A 102 -5.52 -11.00 11.82
CA ILE A 102 -5.96 -9.64 11.55
C ILE A 102 -7.34 -9.64 10.88
N ASP A 103 -8.12 -8.60 11.15
CA ASP A 103 -9.38 -8.37 10.44
C ASP A 103 -9.12 -8.20 8.94
N HIS A 104 -10.01 -8.75 8.10
CA HIS A 104 -9.91 -8.63 6.66
C HIS A 104 -11.26 -8.33 6.01
N LYS A 105 -11.29 -7.31 5.15
CA LYS A 105 -12.49 -6.91 4.41
C LYS A 105 -12.26 -7.02 2.91
N ILE A 106 -13.29 -7.45 2.18
CA ILE A 106 -13.28 -7.46 0.72
C ILE A 106 -14.26 -6.40 0.24
N LEU A 107 -13.77 -5.51 -0.60
CA LEU A 107 -14.58 -4.50 -1.24
C LEU A 107 -14.79 -4.87 -2.71
N TYR A 108 -16.03 -4.87 -3.13
CA TYR A 108 -16.43 -5.26 -4.49
C TYR A 108 -16.48 -4.01 -5.37
N TYR A 109 -15.53 -3.90 -6.30
CA TYR A 109 -15.31 -2.71 -7.12
C TYR A 109 -15.33 -3.00 -8.62
N GLN A 110 -15.96 -4.10 -9.04
CA GLN A 110 -15.98 -4.54 -10.43
C GLN A 110 -16.54 -3.48 -11.38
N ASP A 111 -17.69 -2.90 -11.06
CA ASP A 111 -18.36 -1.91 -11.92
C ASP A 111 -17.58 -0.59 -11.98
N LYS A 112 -17.10 -0.10 -10.84
CA LYS A 112 -16.27 1.11 -10.79
C LYS A 112 -14.94 0.92 -11.54
N PHE A 113 -14.33 -0.25 -11.43
CA PHE A 113 -13.09 -0.58 -12.14
C PHE A 113 -13.34 -0.66 -13.64
N LYS A 114 -14.44 -1.29 -14.04
CA LYS A 114 -14.82 -1.35 -15.46
C LYS A 114 -14.97 0.05 -16.03
N GLN A 115 -15.80 0.90 -15.43
CA GLN A 115 -16.08 2.25 -15.91
C GLN A 115 -14.87 3.18 -15.81
N GLY A 116 -14.17 3.16 -14.68
CA GLY A 116 -13.07 4.10 -14.40
C GLY A 116 -11.73 3.73 -15.01
N VAL A 117 -11.50 2.47 -15.36
CA VAL A 117 -10.20 2.01 -15.87
C VAL A 117 -10.33 1.31 -17.21
N ILE A 118 -11.21 0.28 -17.33
CA ILE A 118 -11.28 -0.53 -18.54
C ILE A 118 -11.88 0.26 -19.71
N ASP A 119 -13.01 0.92 -19.49
CA ASP A 119 -13.69 1.68 -20.55
C ASP A 119 -12.80 2.86 -21.01
N ASN A 120 -12.15 3.56 -20.09
CA ASN A 120 -11.18 4.59 -20.44
C ASN A 120 -9.96 4.06 -21.20
N PHE A 121 -9.48 2.86 -20.86
CA PHE A 121 -8.38 2.21 -21.58
C PHE A 121 -8.78 1.95 -23.04
N VAL A 122 -9.97 1.40 -23.26
CA VAL A 122 -10.50 1.14 -24.60
C VAL A 122 -10.67 2.45 -25.39
N ASP A 123 -11.28 3.48 -24.77
CA ASP A 123 -11.52 4.76 -25.42
C ASP A 123 -10.21 5.47 -25.83
N SER A 124 -9.19 5.44 -24.98
CA SER A 124 -7.87 6.00 -25.32
C SER A 124 -7.21 5.25 -26.49
N TYR A 125 -7.27 3.93 -26.48
CA TYR A 125 -6.74 3.13 -27.58
C TYR A 125 -7.44 3.42 -28.92
N LEU A 126 -8.77 3.57 -28.89
CA LEU A 126 -9.55 3.92 -30.10
C LEU A 126 -9.21 5.30 -30.63
N LYS A 127 -8.73 6.22 -29.76
CA LYS A 127 -8.24 7.54 -30.14
C LYS A 127 -6.77 7.56 -30.58
N GLY A 128 -6.08 6.41 -30.59
CA GLY A 128 -4.65 6.33 -30.91
C GLY A 128 -3.71 6.78 -29.80
N GLU A 129 -4.21 6.92 -28.57
CA GLU A 129 -3.42 7.25 -27.39
C GLU A 129 -2.87 5.99 -26.72
N THR A 130 -1.79 6.12 -25.93
CA THR A 130 -1.23 5.03 -25.12
C THR A 130 -1.63 5.21 -23.66
N PRO A 131 -2.71 4.56 -23.19
CA PRO A 131 -3.15 4.69 -21.80
C PRO A 131 -2.25 3.93 -20.84
N ILE A 132 -2.19 4.41 -19.58
CA ILE A 132 -1.47 3.75 -18.49
C ILE A 132 -2.50 3.31 -17.42
N PRO A 133 -3.13 2.14 -17.57
CA PRO A 133 -4.23 1.71 -16.71
C PRO A 133 -3.83 1.59 -15.23
N CYS A 134 -2.57 1.26 -14.94
CA CYS A 134 -2.09 1.18 -13.55
C CYS A 134 -2.10 2.54 -12.84
N VAL A 135 -1.73 3.61 -13.53
CA VAL A 135 -1.79 4.99 -12.97
C VAL A 135 -3.24 5.36 -12.70
N GLN A 136 -4.13 5.11 -13.66
CA GLN A 136 -5.54 5.40 -13.52
C GLN A 136 -6.20 4.59 -12.40
N CYS A 137 -5.89 3.30 -12.30
CA CYS A 137 -6.37 2.43 -11.22
C CYS A 137 -5.90 2.93 -9.84
N ASN A 138 -4.64 3.33 -9.71
CA ASN A 138 -4.14 3.89 -8.46
C ASN A 138 -4.85 5.20 -8.11
N GLN A 139 -5.06 6.07 -9.09
CA GLN A 139 -5.67 7.39 -8.87
C GLN A 139 -7.16 7.29 -8.52
N THR A 140 -7.94 6.50 -9.26
CA THR A 140 -9.42 6.51 -9.16
C THR A 140 -9.95 5.47 -8.20
N VAL A 141 -9.42 4.24 -8.22
CA VAL A 141 -9.99 3.12 -7.46
C VAL A 141 -9.20 2.87 -6.19
N LYS A 142 -7.86 2.68 -6.29
CA LYS A 142 -7.09 2.28 -5.12
C LYS A 142 -6.92 3.40 -4.10
N PHE A 143 -6.44 4.59 -4.53
CA PHE A 143 -6.13 5.62 -3.56
C PHE A 143 -7.30 6.53 -3.24
N LYS A 144 -8.23 6.75 -4.15
CA LYS A 144 -9.43 7.53 -3.83
C LYS A 144 -10.36 6.73 -2.93
N ASP A 145 -10.85 5.60 -3.41
CA ASP A 145 -11.89 4.85 -2.70
C ASP A 145 -11.36 4.16 -1.43
N LEU A 146 -10.13 3.61 -1.45
CA LEU A 146 -9.53 3.05 -0.23
C LEU A 146 -9.19 4.14 0.79
N PHE A 147 -8.79 5.31 0.35
CA PHE A 147 -8.53 6.45 1.20
C PHE A 147 -9.80 6.91 1.92
N ASP A 148 -10.89 7.09 1.18
CA ASP A 148 -12.18 7.46 1.75
C ASP A 148 -12.67 6.39 2.73
N PHE A 149 -12.60 5.13 2.34
CA PHE A 149 -12.98 4.00 3.21
C PHE A 149 -12.11 3.91 4.48
N ALA A 150 -10.79 4.16 4.36
CA ALA A 150 -9.91 4.16 5.53
C ALA A 150 -10.22 5.31 6.49
N LYS A 151 -10.59 6.48 5.96
CA LYS A 151 -11.08 7.61 6.77
C LYS A 151 -12.40 7.29 7.48
N ASP A 152 -13.35 6.66 6.79
CA ASP A 152 -14.62 6.23 7.38
C ASP A 152 -14.42 5.25 8.54
N LEU A 153 -13.43 4.38 8.43
CA LEU A 153 -13.01 3.47 9.50
C LEU A 153 -12.18 4.16 10.59
N LYS A 154 -11.95 5.47 10.49
CA LYS A 154 -11.11 6.26 11.41
C LYS A 154 -9.71 5.63 11.58
N ALA A 155 -9.12 5.14 10.48
CA ALA A 155 -7.76 4.67 10.50
C ALA A 155 -6.78 5.86 10.50
N ASP A 156 -5.59 5.66 11.05
CA ASP A 156 -4.55 6.70 11.14
C ASP A 156 -3.69 6.74 9.87
N ALA A 157 -3.60 5.62 9.13
CA ALA A 157 -2.86 5.54 7.87
C ALA A 157 -3.38 4.41 6.96
N LEU A 158 -3.15 4.59 5.65
CA LEU A 158 -3.31 3.56 4.62
C LEU A 158 -1.94 3.09 4.16
N ILE A 159 -1.69 1.79 4.32
CA ILE A 159 -0.39 1.16 4.05
C ILE A 159 -0.49 0.34 2.77
N THR A 160 0.49 0.43 1.90
CA THR A 160 0.54 -0.35 0.66
C THR A 160 1.91 -0.97 0.43
N GLY A 161 1.95 -2.06 -0.33
CA GLY A 161 3.18 -2.76 -0.72
C GLY A 161 3.90 -2.15 -1.93
N HIS A 162 3.72 -0.87 -2.22
CA HIS A 162 4.45 -0.21 -3.30
C HIS A 162 5.89 0.10 -2.90
N TYR A 163 6.82 -0.12 -3.84
CA TYR A 163 8.23 0.28 -3.71
C TYR A 163 8.37 1.76 -4.07
N VAL A 164 8.16 2.61 -3.09
CA VAL A 164 8.34 4.06 -3.17
C VAL A 164 8.58 4.58 -1.75
N LYS A 165 9.33 5.67 -1.60
CA LYS A 165 9.54 6.30 -0.29
C LYS A 165 8.62 7.51 -0.12
N ASN A 166 8.08 7.65 1.08
CA ASN A 166 7.39 8.85 1.55
C ASN A 166 8.19 9.42 2.71
N ILE A 167 8.83 10.57 2.50
CA ILE A 167 9.73 11.19 3.46
C ILE A 167 9.19 12.57 3.84
N THR A 168 9.09 12.82 5.14
CA THR A 168 8.67 14.14 5.65
C THR A 168 9.87 15.06 5.76
N ILE A 169 9.83 16.19 5.05
CA ILE A 169 10.83 17.26 5.09
C ILE A 169 10.10 18.59 5.36
N ASN A 170 10.50 19.30 6.39
CA ASN A 170 9.86 20.57 6.79
C ASN A 170 8.32 20.43 6.87
N GLU A 171 7.87 19.42 7.61
CA GLU A 171 6.45 19.08 7.82
C GLU A 171 5.66 18.73 6.54
N LYS A 172 6.34 18.55 5.41
CA LYS A 172 5.72 18.17 4.14
C LYS A 172 6.16 16.78 3.73
N ASN A 173 5.21 15.93 3.43
CA ASN A 173 5.46 14.61 2.86
C ASN A 173 5.84 14.74 1.39
N ASN A 174 6.91 14.07 1.00
CA ASN A 174 7.44 14.06 -0.35
C ASN A 174 7.69 12.64 -0.81
N MET A 175 7.36 12.37 -2.06
CA MET A 175 7.57 11.07 -2.69
C MET A 175 8.96 11.01 -3.32
N TYR A 176 9.67 9.90 -3.04
CA TYR A 176 10.99 9.62 -3.61
C TYR A 176 11.02 8.21 -4.18
N ARG A 177 11.96 7.96 -5.08
CA ARG A 177 12.21 6.62 -5.62
C ARG A 177 12.57 5.64 -4.51
N ALA A 178 12.21 4.37 -4.72
CA ALA A 178 12.60 3.28 -3.83
C ALA A 178 14.13 3.09 -3.79
N ILE A 179 14.63 2.39 -2.75
CA ILE A 179 16.04 1.94 -2.72
C ILE A 179 16.30 0.89 -3.79
N ASP A 180 15.36 -0.05 -3.97
CA ASP A 180 15.45 -1.03 -5.06
C ASP A 180 15.03 -0.36 -6.38
N GLU A 181 15.99 0.16 -7.12
CA GLU A 181 15.76 0.86 -8.39
C GLU A 181 15.08 -0.03 -9.44
N ASN A 182 15.31 -1.36 -9.39
CA ASN A 182 14.66 -2.32 -10.30
C ASN A 182 13.20 -2.58 -9.96
N ARG A 183 12.75 -2.11 -8.79
CA ARG A 183 11.38 -2.26 -8.30
C ARG A 183 10.67 -0.94 -8.06
N ASP A 184 11.33 0.18 -8.33
CA ASP A 184 10.75 1.51 -8.15
C ASP A 184 9.40 1.65 -8.87
N GLN A 185 8.39 2.10 -8.14
CA GLN A 185 7.03 2.27 -8.63
C GLN A 185 6.55 3.73 -8.56
N SER A 186 7.47 4.67 -8.33
CA SER A 186 7.15 6.10 -8.23
C SER A 186 6.45 6.63 -9.49
N TYR A 187 6.83 6.11 -10.68
CA TYR A 187 6.17 6.44 -11.94
C TYR A 187 4.66 6.17 -11.94
N PHE A 188 4.22 5.07 -11.31
CA PHE A 188 2.80 4.71 -11.27
C PHE A 188 1.99 5.51 -10.24
N LEU A 189 2.67 6.33 -9.42
CA LEU A 189 2.09 7.08 -8.32
C LEU A 189 2.23 8.61 -8.47
N PHE A 190 2.69 9.10 -9.62
CA PHE A 190 2.95 10.53 -9.82
C PHE A 190 1.69 11.42 -9.64
N ASN A 191 0.50 10.85 -9.86
CA ASN A 191 -0.78 11.54 -9.67
C ASN A 191 -1.31 11.52 -8.22
N THR A 192 -0.54 10.98 -7.27
CA THR A 192 -0.92 10.97 -5.86
C THR A 192 -1.00 12.39 -5.33
N THR A 193 -2.16 12.78 -4.81
CA THR A 193 -2.34 14.11 -4.23
C THR A 193 -1.56 14.26 -2.92
N ARG A 194 -1.29 15.48 -2.51
CA ARG A 194 -0.61 15.76 -1.24
C ARG A 194 -1.41 15.23 -0.04
N GLU A 195 -2.73 15.35 -0.06
CA GLU A 195 -3.60 14.82 0.98
C GLU A 195 -3.47 13.31 1.11
N GLN A 196 -3.52 12.60 -0.03
CA GLN A 196 -3.30 11.16 -0.07
C GLN A 196 -1.89 10.79 0.42
N LEU A 197 -0.86 11.52 -0.02
CA LEU A 197 0.51 11.26 0.38
C LEU A 197 0.73 11.43 1.89
N ASN A 198 0.05 12.39 2.51
CA ASN A 198 0.09 12.58 3.97
C ASN A 198 -0.46 11.38 4.74
N TYR A 199 -1.34 10.62 4.13
CA TYR A 199 -2.02 9.49 4.76
C TYR A 199 -1.42 8.13 4.36
N LEU A 200 -0.80 8.05 3.18
CA LEU A 200 -0.19 6.83 2.65
C LEU A 200 1.16 6.54 3.30
N ARG A 201 1.43 5.24 3.53
CA ARG A 201 2.74 4.75 3.97
C ARG A 201 3.20 3.59 3.10
N PHE A 202 4.48 3.54 2.83
CA PHE A 202 5.11 2.60 1.91
C PHE A 202 6.31 1.91 2.57
N PRO A 203 6.09 0.91 3.44
CA PRO A 203 7.18 0.28 4.20
C PRO A 203 8.27 -0.33 3.32
N LEU A 204 7.92 -0.81 2.12
CA LEU A 204 8.87 -1.46 1.21
C LEU A 204 9.77 -0.49 0.42
N GLY A 205 9.50 0.82 0.48
CA GLY A 205 10.31 1.80 -0.22
C GLY A 205 11.77 1.88 0.25
N GLY A 206 12.03 1.48 1.50
CA GLY A 206 13.36 1.38 2.08
C GLY A 206 13.97 -0.03 2.06
N MET A 207 13.41 -0.98 1.30
CA MET A 207 13.80 -2.38 1.29
C MET A 207 14.14 -2.87 -0.12
N LEU A 208 15.06 -3.83 -0.21
CA LEU A 208 15.28 -4.61 -1.43
C LEU A 208 14.23 -5.72 -1.57
N LYS A 209 13.91 -6.10 -2.79
CA LYS A 209 12.96 -7.20 -3.04
C LYS A 209 13.37 -8.52 -2.41
N LYS A 210 14.67 -8.77 -2.31
CA LYS A 210 15.20 -9.95 -1.63
C LYS A 210 14.81 -9.94 -0.14
N GLU A 211 15.05 -8.83 0.54
CA GLU A 211 14.69 -8.68 1.97
C GLU A 211 13.19 -8.88 2.21
N THR A 212 12.35 -8.32 1.31
CA THR A 212 10.90 -8.51 1.36
C THR A 212 10.48 -9.99 1.26
N ARG A 213 11.26 -10.83 0.55
CA ARG A 213 10.98 -12.26 0.41
C ARG A 213 11.51 -13.10 1.56
N ASP A 214 12.52 -12.60 2.27
CA ASP A 214 13.17 -13.30 3.40
C ASP A 214 12.36 -13.13 4.70
N ILE A 215 11.37 -12.23 4.73
CA ILE A 215 10.40 -12.02 5.80
C ILE A 215 9.22 -12.98 5.65
#